data_c2a6d5d8ae6a92e3061c3b8f7c1436fc
#
_entry.id   c2a6d5d8ae6a92e3061c3b8f7c1436fc
#
_cell.length_a   1.000
_cell.length_b   1.000
_cell.length_c   1.000
_cell.angle_alpha   90.00
_cell.angle_beta   90.00
_cell.angle_gamma   90.00
#
_symmetry.space_group_name_H-M   'P 1'
#
loop_
_entity.id
_entity.type
_entity.pdbx_description
1 polymer ?
#
loop_
_entity_poly.entity_id
_entity_poly.type
_entity_poly.pdbx_seq_one_letter_code
_entity_poly.pdbx_strand_id
1 'polypeptide(L)'
;MKSTGEVLGLGRTFHEALFKGFAAAGYRNYTGKGVLLSVENHELPEVVGLAKKFDDLKMPMYATADTAQAIRSLGIQVHEIPPIVPGSEAYQLMEAGKIGLIVYTGALYDDTIREYIELHREAVRHSIASITALDTANAMANMIASRFHLYNTELVDLNHMRKERQLLPFAKMQGCGNDYIFFDNRDGKVASPGSLCVSLCDWHYGIGGYGI
;
A
#
# COMPACT_ATOMS: atom_id res chain seq x y z
N MET A 1 -17.29 -2.07 8.35
CA MET A 1 -17.97 -0.77 8.62
C MET A 1 -17.64 0.15 7.47
N LYS A 2 -18.61 0.87 6.97
CA LYS A 2 -18.46 1.79 5.85
C LYS A 2 -19.06 3.13 6.27
N SER A 3 -18.27 4.20 6.25
CA SER A 3 -18.72 5.56 6.48
C SER A 3 -18.56 6.40 5.21
N THR A 4 -18.81 7.69 5.27
CA THR A 4 -18.57 8.61 4.16
C THR A 4 -17.06 8.80 3.91
N GLY A 5 -16.46 7.91 3.12
CA GLY A 5 -15.06 7.98 2.73
C GLY A 5 -14.12 7.08 3.53
N GLU A 6 -14.64 6.26 4.47
CA GLU A 6 -13.82 5.36 5.27
C GLU A 6 -14.36 3.93 5.24
N VAL A 7 -13.44 2.97 5.29
CA VAL A 7 -13.75 1.54 5.40
C VAL A 7 -12.88 0.89 6.45
N LEU A 8 -13.38 -0.18 7.07
CA LEU A 8 -12.63 -0.96 8.05
C LEU A 8 -12.22 -2.29 7.41
N GLY A 9 -10.92 -2.52 7.31
CA GLY A 9 -10.33 -3.80 6.97
C GLY A 9 -9.75 -4.47 8.22
N LEU A 10 -10.13 -5.70 8.49
CA LEU A 10 -9.62 -6.48 9.62
C LEU A 10 -9.05 -7.81 9.13
N GLY A 11 -7.85 -8.14 9.55
CA GLY A 11 -7.17 -9.38 9.21
C GLY A 11 -6.14 -9.75 10.26
N ARG A 12 -5.62 -10.97 10.18
CA ARG A 12 -4.50 -11.41 11.04
C ARG A 12 -3.18 -10.81 10.61
N THR A 13 -3.04 -10.46 9.33
CA THR A 13 -1.88 -9.78 8.77
C THR A 13 -2.28 -8.42 8.21
N PHE A 14 -1.31 -7.52 8.11
CA PHE A 14 -1.49 -6.21 7.47
C PHE A 14 -2.01 -6.36 6.02
N HIS A 15 -1.43 -7.27 5.24
CA HIS A 15 -1.83 -7.49 3.85
C HIS A 15 -3.28 -7.99 3.72
N GLU A 16 -3.71 -8.87 4.63
CA GLU A 16 -5.10 -9.34 4.66
C GLU A 16 -6.06 -8.20 5.03
N ALA A 17 -5.73 -7.41 6.06
CA ALA A 17 -6.53 -6.26 6.46
C ALA A 17 -6.61 -5.23 5.33
N LEU A 18 -5.50 -4.94 4.66
CA LEU A 18 -5.42 -4.03 3.52
C LEU A 18 -6.28 -4.53 2.35
N PHE A 19 -6.16 -5.82 1.99
CA PHE A 19 -7.00 -6.44 0.96
C PHE A 19 -8.50 -6.28 1.26
N LYS A 20 -8.92 -6.56 2.50
CA LYS A 20 -10.32 -6.40 2.92
C LYS A 20 -10.78 -4.94 2.86
N GLY A 21 -9.91 -4.00 3.24
CA GLY A 21 -10.17 -2.57 3.12
C GLY A 21 -10.39 -2.14 1.67
N PHE A 22 -9.50 -2.51 0.76
CA PHE A 22 -9.65 -2.22 -0.67
C PHE A 22 -10.91 -2.87 -1.25
N ALA A 23 -11.17 -4.14 -0.93
CA ALA A 23 -12.38 -4.82 -1.36
C ALA A 23 -13.67 -4.16 -0.85
N ALA A 24 -13.69 -3.69 0.40
CA ALA A 24 -14.81 -2.97 0.99
C ALA A 24 -15.00 -1.57 0.39
N ALA A 25 -13.91 -0.90 -0.02
CA ALA A 25 -13.95 0.36 -0.75
C ALA A 25 -14.43 0.21 -2.21
N GLY A 26 -14.55 -1.02 -2.70
CA GLY A 26 -15.00 -1.29 -4.06
C GLY A 26 -13.87 -1.54 -5.06
N TYR A 27 -12.62 -1.46 -4.64
CA TYR A 27 -11.45 -1.70 -5.49
C TYR A 27 -11.12 -3.19 -5.54
N ARG A 28 -11.68 -3.88 -6.53
CA ARG A 28 -11.49 -5.33 -6.72
C ARG A 28 -10.86 -5.69 -8.06
N ASN A 29 -10.67 -4.70 -8.92
CA ASN A 29 -10.51 -4.92 -10.36
C ASN A 29 -9.09 -4.71 -10.87
N TYR A 30 -8.07 -4.96 -10.02
CA TYR A 30 -6.66 -4.77 -10.37
C TYR A 30 -5.98 -6.07 -10.88
N THR A 31 -6.55 -7.24 -10.60
CA THR A 31 -5.96 -8.52 -11.01
C THR A 31 -6.00 -8.69 -12.53
N GLY A 32 -4.85 -8.97 -13.14
CA GLY A 32 -4.70 -9.15 -14.58
C GLY A 32 -4.75 -7.86 -15.40
N LYS A 33 -4.71 -6.70 -14.72
CA LYS A 33 -4.68 -5.38 -15.35
C LYS A 33 -3.33 -4.70 -15.10
N GLY A 34 -3.07 -3.65 -15.85
CA GLY A 34 -1.85 -2.86 -15.74
C GLY A 34 -1.94 -1.77 -14.67
N VAL A 35 -0.81 -1.14 -14.42
CA VAL A 35 -0.66 0.02 -13.54
C VAL A 35 -0.19 1.23 -14.34
N LEU A 36 -0.82 2.37 -14.10
CA LEU A 36 -0.42 3.68 -14.62
C LEU A 36 0.43 4.38 -13.55
N LEU A 37 1.64 4.78 -13.92
CA LEU A 37 2.63 5.41 -13.04
C LEU A 37 2.96 6.82 -13.55
N SER A 38 2.75 7.82 -12.72
CA SER A 38 3.19 9.20 -12.96
C SER A 38 3.62 9.78 -11.62
N VAL A 39 4.92 9.90 -11.42
CA VAL A 39 5.50 10.36 -10.15
C VAL A 39 6.32 11.63 -10.34
N GLU A 40 6.43 12.39 -9.26
CA GLU A 40 7.25 13.59 -9.23
C GLU A 40 8.75 13.29 -9.36
N ASN A 41 9.51 14.25 -9.89
CA ASN A 41 10.92 14.06 -10.19
C ASN A 41 11.76 13.64 -8.98
N HIS A 42 11.43 14.11 -7.80
CA HIS A 42 12.16 13.76 -6.57
C HIS A 42 11.89 12.32 -6.09
N GLU A 43 10.83 11.69 -6.57
CA GLU A 43 10.41 10.32 -6.24
C GLU A 43 10.87 9.28 -7.28
N LEU A 44 11.48 9.72 -8.39
CA LEU A 44 11.97 8.83 -9.45
C LEU A 44 12.91 7.72 -8.93
N PRO A 45 13.80 7.95 -7.94
CA PRO A 45 14.61 6.87 -7.38
C PRO A 45 13.78 5.78 -6.68
N GLU A 46 12.67 6.15 -6.05
CA GLU A 46 11.81 5.22 -5.30
C GLU A 46 10.86 4.43 -6.21
N VAL A 47 10.35 5.07 -7.27
CA VAL A 47 9.43 4.40 -8.21
C VAL A 47 10.05 3.20 -8.89
N VAL A 48 11.34 3.18 -9.05
CA VAL A 48 12.09 2.08 -9.66
C VAL A 48 11.94 0.79 -8.84
N GLY A 49 12.03 0.88 -7.51
CA GLY A 49 11.80 -0.24 -6.60
C GLY A 49 10.36 -0.77 -6.67
N LEU A 50 9.40 0.13 -6.78
CA LEU A 50 7.99 -0.19 -6.97
C LEU A 50 7.74 -0.86 -8.33
N ALA A 51 8.32 -0.32 -9.40
CA ALA A 51 8.20 -0.89 -10.75
C ALA A 51 8.73 -2.33 -10.83
N LYS A 52 9.83 -2.63 -10.14
CA LYS A 52 10.33 -4.00 -10.04
C LYS A 52 9.30 -4.95 -9.42
N LYS A 53 8.59 -4.53 -8.37
CA LYS A 53 7.52 -5.35 -7.78
C LYS A 53 6.38 -5.62 -8.75
N PHE A 54 5.96 -4.62 -9.53
CA PHE A 54 4.93 -4.80 -10.55
C PHE A 54 5.41 -5.68 -11.72
N ASP A 55 6.69 -5.58 -12.11
CA ASP A 55 7.27 -6.48 -13.11
C ASP A 55 7.31 -7.94 -12.61
N ASP A 56 7.71 -8.17 -11.36
CA ASP A 56 7.67 -9.49 -10.73
C ASP A 56 6.25 -10.08 -10.68
N LEU A 57 5.25 -9.22 -10.50
CA LEU A 57 3.82 -9.56 -10.55
C LEU A 57 3.27 -9.73 -11.98
N LYS A 58 4.10 -9.49 -13.01
CA LYS A 58 3.71 -9.52 -14.43
C LYS A 58 2.58 -8.56 -14.78
N MET A 59 2.51 -7.44 -14.08
CA MET A 59 1.55 -6.38 -14.37
C MET A 59 2.09 -5.47 -15.47
N PRO A 60 1.36 -5.26 -16.59
CA PRO A 60 1.73 -4.26 -17.58
C PRO A 60 1.86 -2.87 -16.95
N MET A 61 2.92 -2.15 -17.28
CA MET A 61 3.17 -0.81 -16.76
C MET A 61 3.06 0.22 -17.87
N TYR A 62 2.36 1.29 -17.56
CA TYR A 62 2.21 2.50 -18.38
C TYR A 62 2.74 3.68 -17.58
N ALA A 63 3.58 4.54 -18.17
CA ALA A 63 4.15 5.64 -17.40
C ALA A 63 4.38 6.89 -18.27
N THR A 64 4.30 8.05 -17.63
CA THR A 64 4.74 9.33 -18.23
C THR A 64 6.24 9.34 -18.51
N ALA A 65 6.70 10.20 -19.40
CA ALA A 65 8.06 10.15 -19.98
C ALA A 65 9.17 10.00 -18.93
N ASP A 66 9.24 10.91 -17.93
CA ASP A 66 10.31 10.89 -16.91
C ASP A 66 10.25 9.64 -16.05
N THR A 67 9.05 9.22 -15.64
CA THR A 67 8.81 7.99 -14.90
C THR A 67 9.20 6.76 -15.73
N ALA A 68 8.83 6.73 -17.01
CA ALA A 68 9.17 5.64 -17.92
C ALA A 68 10.69 5.54 -18.15
N GLN A 69 11.36 6.67 -18.29
CA GLN A 69 12.82 6.73 -18.44
C GLN A 69 13.52 6.16 -17.20
N ALA A 70 13.07 6.55 -16.00
CA ALA A 70 13.62 6.04 -14.75
C ALA A 70 13.45 4.50 -14.64
N ILE A 71 12.27 3.98 -14.97
CA ILE A 71 11.97 2.54 -14.92
C ILE A 71 12.82 1.76 -15.94
N ARG A 72 12.95 2.25 -17.18
CA ARG A 72 13.74 1.63 -18.24
C ARG A 72 15.23 1.61 -17.94
N SER A 73 15.73 2.53 -17.12
CA SER A 73 17.16 2.56 -16.74
C SER A 73 17.62 1.28 -16.04
N LEU A 74 16.69 0.52 -15.44
CA LEU A 74 16.97 -0.81 -14.85
C LEU A 74 16.62 -1.99 -15.78
N GLY A 75 16.32 -1.75 -17.04
CA GLY A 75 15.94 -2.80 -17.99
C GLY A 75 14.52 -3.32 -17.81
N ILE A 76 13.68 -2.65 -17.02
CA ILE A 76 12.29 -3.03 -16.82
C ILE A 76 11.45 -2.50 -17.99
N GLN A 77 10.55 -3.36 -18.51
CA GLN A 77 9.67 -3.01 -19.61
C GLN A 77 8.53 -2.13 -19.13
N VAL A 78 8.35 -0.99 -19.77
CA VAL A 78 7.24 -0.06 -19.50
C VAL A 78 6.81 0.63 -20.79
N HIS A 79 5.50 0.74 -20.97
CA HIS A 79 4.93 1.49 -22.08
C HIS A 79 4.86 2.97 -21.70
N GLU A 80 5.61 3.82 -22.43
CA GLU A 80 5.55 5.27 -22.25
C GLU A 80 4.28 5.82 -22.88
N ILE A 81 3.59 6.65 -22.12
CA ILE A 81 2.38 7.35 -22.58
C ILE A 81 2.61 8.85 -22.69
N PRO A 82 1.88 9.54 -23.56
CA PRO A 82 1.84 10.99 -23.60
C PRO A 82 1.36 11.62 -22.29
N PRO A 83 1.53 12.94 -22.10
CA PRO A 83 0.98 13.63 -20.94
C PRO A 83 -0.49 13.29 -20.67
N ILE A 84 -0.83 13.17 -19.39
CA ILE A 84 -2.16 12.76 -18.95
C ILE A 84 -3.10 13.97 -19.04
N VAL A 85 -3.80 14.07 -20.15
CA VAL A 85 -4.85 15.06 -20.36
C VAL A 85 -6.14 14.38 -20.79
N PRO A 86 -7.31 14.97 -20.58
CA PRO A 86 -8.58 14.40 -21.02
C PRO A 86 -8.55 13.96 -22.48
N GLY A 87 -8.96 12.69 -22.74
CA GLY A 87 -8.92 12.08 -24.05
C GLY A 87 -7.56 11.52 -24.50
N SER A 88 -6.50 11.66 -23.70
CA SER A 88 -5.19 11.04 -23.97
C SER A 88 -5.23 9.51 -23.90
N GLU A 89 -4.11 8.89 -24.27
CA GLU A 89 -3.96 7.43 -24.22
C GLU A 89 -4.27 6.85 -22.84
N ALA A 90 -3.92 7.55 -21.74
CA ALA A 90 -4.25 7.12 -20.40
C ALA A 90 -5.76 6.89 -20.22
N TYR A 91 -6.58 7.82 -20.70
CA TYR A 91 -8.04 7.72 -20.64
C TYR A 91 -8.58 6.57 -21.50
N GLN A 92 -8.05 6.40 -22.71
CA GLN A 92 -8.41 5.29 -23.59
C GLN A 92 -8.07 3.93 -22.98
N LEU A 93 -6.93 3.82 -22.27
CA LEU A 93 -6.53 2.61 -21.57
C LEU A 93 -7.44 2.31 -20.38
N MET A 94 -7.91 3.33 -19.66
CA MET A 94 -8.90 3.18 -18.58
C MET A 94 -10.25 2.71 -19.12
N GLU A 95 -10.77 3.35 -20.17
CA GLU A 95 -12.02 2.96 -20.86
C GLU A 95 -11.94 1.53 -21.39
N ALA A 96 -10.79 1.15 -21.97
CA ALA A 96 -10.56 -0.22 -22.45
C ALA A 96 -10.38 -1.25 -21.31
N GLY A 97 -10.43 -0.83 -20.05
CA GLY A 97 -10.28 -1.70 -18.88
C GLY A 97 -8.87 -2.29 -18.70
N LYS A 98 -7.86 -1.71 -19.34
CA LYS A 98 -6.47 -2.19 -19.29
C LYS A 98 -5.75 -1.75 -18.02
N ILE A 99 -6.18 -0.66 -17.39
CA ILE A 99 -5.61 -0.13 -16.12
C ILE A 99 -6.49 -0.56 -14.96
N GLY A 100 -5.88 -1.08 -13.91
CA GLY A 100 -6.54 -1.46 -12.66
C GLY A 100 -6.04 -0.69 -11.43
N LEU A 101 -4.92 0.03 -11.59
CA LEU A 101 -4.29 0.81 -10.53
C LEU A 101 -3.64 2.05 -11.14
N ILE A 102 -3.76 3.19 -10.47
CA ILE A 102 -3.09 4.43 -10.81
C ILE A 102 -2.24 4.85 -9.62
N VAL A 103 -0.98 5.19 -9.86
CA VAL A 103 -0.08 5.84 -8.92
C VAL A 103 0.29 7.20 -9.49
N TYR A 104 -0.23 8.26 -8.89
CA TYR A 104 -0.03 9.64 -9.32
C TYR A 104 0.33 10.51 -8.12
N THR A 105 1.59 10.93 -8.00
CA THR A 105 2.06 11.66 -6.82
C THR A 105 2.01 13.19 -6.96
N GLY A 106 1.77 13.71 -8.16
CA GLY A 106 1.59 15.14 -8.42
C GLY A 106 0.30 15.79 -7.88
N ALA A 107 -0.51 15.05 -7.13
CA ALA A 107 -1.80 15.54 -6.62
C ALA A 107 -1.71 16.66 -5.58
N LEU A 108 -0.52 16.90 -5.02
CA LEU A 108 -0.29 17.87 -3.95
C LEU A 108 0.21 19.23 -4.46
N TYR A 109 0.45 19.37 -5.77
CA TYR A 109 1.03 20.56 -6.36
C TYR A 109 -0.01 21.36 -7.15
N ASP A 110 0.00 22.67 -7.01
CA ASP A 110 -0.99 23.58 -7.65
C ASP A 110 -1.02 23.45 -9.18
N ASP A 111 0.13 23.20 -9.80
CA ASP A 111 0.25 23.09 -11.25
C ASP A 111 -0.38 21.79 -11.81
N THR A 112 -0.35 20.72 -11.03
CA THR A 112 -0.80 19.38 -11.47
C THR A 112 -2.13 18.94 -10.85
N ILE A 113 -2.66 19.68 -9.89
CA ILE A 113 -3.88 19.29 -9.17
C ILE A 113 -5.11 19.17 -10.07
N ARG A 114 -5.21 20.02 -11.11
CA ARG A 114 -6.32 19.97 -12.07
C ARG A 114 -6.29 18.69 -12.89
N GLU A 115 -5.12 18.31 -13.37
CA GLU A 115 -4.89 17.06 -14.09
C GLU A 115 -5.26 15.86 -13.21
N TYR A 116 -4.80 15.89 -11.96
CA TYR A 116 -5.16 14.86 -10.99
C TYR A 116 -6.67 14.76 -10.75
N ILE A 117 -7.37 15.88 -10.56
CA ILE A 117 -8.82 15.87 -10.32
C ILE A 117 -9.58 15.22 -11.48
N GLU A 118 -9.23 15.55 -12.73
CA GLU A 118 -9.86 14.95 -13.91
C GLU A 118 -9.51 13.46 -14.03
N LEU A 119 -8.25 13.10 -13.84
CA LEU A 119 -7.80 11.71 -13.83
C LEU A 119 -8.50 10.91 -12.73
N HIS A 120 -8.57 11.45 -11.52
CA HIS A 120 -9.22 10.78 -10.38
C HIS A 120 -10.73 10.58 -10.62
N ARG A 121 -11.40 11.59 -11.19
CA ARG A 121 -12.82 11.50 -11.56
C ARG A 121 -13.07 10.34 -12.53
N GLU A 122 -12.20 10.18 -13.52
CA GLU A 122 -12.29 9.09 -14.48
C GLU A 122 -11.96 7.74 -13.84
N ALA A 123 -10.94 7.69 -12.98
CA ALA A 123 -10.59 6.49 -12.21
C ALA A 123 -11.79 5.99 -11.38
N VAL A 124 -12.51 6.90 -10.72
CA VAL A 124 -13.72 6.57 -9.92
C VAL A 124 -14.82 5.98 -10.80
N ARG A 125 -15.05 6.54 -12.00
CA ARG A 125 -16.05 6.01 -12.96
C ARG A 125 -15.78 4.56 -13.34
N HIS A 126 -14.52 4.20 -13.48
CA HIS A 126 -14.09 2.85 -13.88
C HIS A 126 -13.74 1.95 -12.68
N SER A 127 -14.00 2.40 -11.44
CA SER A 127 -13.64 1.68 -10.20
C SER A 127 -12.16 1.31 -10.14
N ILE A 128 -11.28 2.20 -10.63
CA ILE A 128 -9.83 2.07 -10.59
C ILE A 128 -9.32 2.72 -9.31
N ALA A 129 -8.47 2.03 -8.55
CA ALA A 129 -7.80 2.59 -7.39
C ALA A 129 -6.78 3.66 -7.83
N SER A 130 -6.89 4.85 -7.25
CA SER A 130 -5.93 5.95 -7.45
C SER A 130 -5.19 6.22 -6.16
N ILE A 131 -3.87 6.13 -6.21
CA ILE A 131 -2.94 6.25 -5.08
C ILE A 131 -2.03 7.44 -5.31
N THR A 132 -1.85 8.27 -4.29
CA THR A 132 -1.10 9.52 -4.35
C THR A 132 0.22 9.49 -3.57
N ALA A 133 0.61 8.34 -3.03
CA ALA A 133 1.85 8.17 -2.27
C ALA A 133 2.52 6.83 -2.60
N LEU A 134 3.84 6.84 -2.78
CA LEU A 134 4.63 5.65 -3.12
C LEU A 134 4.59 4.58 -2.01
N ASP A 135 4.59 4.97 -0.75
CA ASP A 135 4.46 4.03 0.38
C ASP A 135 3.17 3.21 0.30
N THR A 136 2.05 3.89 0.00
CA THR A 136 0.75 3.22 -0.19
C THR A 136 0.77 2.31 -1.42
N ALA A 137 1.40 2.75 -2.50
CA ALA A 137 1.56 1.94 -3.72
C ALA A 137 2.45 0.71 -3.46
N ASN A 138 3.52 0.85 -2.67
CA ASN A 138 4.35 -0.26 -2.22
C ASN A 138 3.58 -1.27 -1.35
N ALA A 139 2.76 -0.78 -0.41
CA ALA A 139 1.89 -1.63 0.40
C ALA A 139 0.87 -2.38 -0.47
N MET A 140 0.31 -1.71 -1.49
CA MET A 140 -0.60 -2.31 -2.47
C MET A 140 0.10 -3.40 -3.29
N ALA A 141 1.31 -3.17 -3.81
CA ALA A 141 2.08 -4.16 -4.54
C ALA A 141 2.38 -5.41 -3.68
N ASN A 142 2.78 -5.21 -2.42
CA ASN A 142 3.00 -6.31 -1.48
C ASN A 142 1.70 -7.07 -1.16
N MET A 143 0.57 -6.37 -1.03
CA MET A 143 -0.74 -6.99 -0.84
C MET A 143 -1.14 -7.84 -2.06
N ILE A 144 -0.93 -7.35 -3.27
CA ILE A 144 -1.18 -8.11 -4.50
C ILE A 144 -0.28 -9.36 -4.55
N ALA A 145 1.01 -9.22 -4.19
CA ALA A 145 1.95 -10.34 -4.11
C ALA A 145 1.53 -11.41 -3.11
N SER A 146 0.84 -11.05 -2.03
CA SER A 146 0.34 -11.99 -1.02
C SER A 146 -0.79 -12.89 -1.51
N ARG A 147 -1.38 -12.60 -2.67
CA ARG A 147 -2.46 -13.37 -3.33
C ARG A 147 -3.70 -13.58 -2.47
N PHE A 148 -4.02 -12.66 -1.57
CA PHE A 148 -5.29 -12.70 -0.89
C PHE A 148 -6.45 -12.52 -1.87
N HIS A 149 -7.53 -13.27 -1.62
CA HIS A 149 -8.79 -13.18 -2.34
C HIS A 149 -9.94 -13.52 -1.38
N LEU A 150 -11.17 -13.26 -1.78
CA LEU A 150 -12.35 -13.40 -0.92
C LEU A 150 -12.53 -14.79 -0.31
N TYR A 151 -12.00 -15.83 -0.95
CA TYR A 151 -12.18 -17.23 -0.49
C TYR A 151 -11.02 -17.74 0.40
N ASN A 152 -9.91 -16.99 0.50
CA ASN A 152 -8.79 -17.37 1.37
C ASN A 152 -8.53 -16.39 2.53
N THR A 153 -9.43 -15.44 2.72
CA THR A 153 -9.42 -14.54 3.88
C THR A 153 -10.29 -15.11 4.99
N GLU A 154 -9.85 -14.93 6.25
CA GLU A 154 -10.60 -15.37 7.40
C GLU A 154 -11.62 -14.34 7.85
N LEU A 155 -12.76 -14.83 8.38
CA LEU A 155 -13.69 -13.97 9.12
C LEU A 155 -13.10 -13.64 10.49
N VAL A 156 -13.14 -12.36 10.86
CA VAL A 156 -12.69 -11.90 12.17
C VAL A 156 -13.92 -11.61 13.03
N ASP A 157 -14.07 -12.36 14.12
CA ASP A 157 -15.14 -12.10 15.10
C ASP A 157 -14.75 -10.91 15.97
N LEU A 158 -15.40 -9.77 15.74
CA LEU A 158 -15.16 -8.53 16.48
C LEU A 158 -15.47 -8.66 17.97
N ASN A 159 -16.47 -9.46 18.34
CA ASN A 159 -16.89 -9.60 19.72
C ASN A 159 -15.89 -10.40 20.56
N HIS A 160 -15.12 -11.28 19.92
CA HIS A 160 -14.11 -12.13 20.57
C HIS A 160 -12.68 -11.67 20.34
N MET A 161 -12.43 -10.63 19.53
CA MET A 161 -11.07 -10.12 19.27
C MET A 161 -10.24 -9.85 20.53
N ARG A 162 -10.89 -9.37 21.61
CA ARG A 162 -10.19 -9.10 22.87
C ARG A 162 -9.82 -10.38 23.64
N LYS A 163 -10.55 -11.48 23.43
CA LYS A 163 -10.28 -12.76 24.10
C LYS A 163 -9.09 -13.49 23.50
N GLU A 164 -8.86 -13.29 22.20
CA GLU A 164 -7.73 -13.88 21.48
C GLU A 164 -6.43 -13.05 21.64
N ARG A 165 -6.54 -11.80 22.09
CA ARG A 165 -5.38 -10.96 22.36
C ARG A 165 -4.81 -11.26 23.73
N GLN A 166 -3.60 -11.79 23.76
CA GLN A 166 -2.81 -11.85 24.98
C GLN A 166 -2.45 -10.42 25.39
N LEU A 167 -3.01 -9.94 26.51
CA LEU A 167 -2.62 -8.67 27.07
C LEU A 167 -1.28 -8.85 27.80
N LEU A 168 -0.27 -8.15 27.34
CA LEU A 168 1.04 -8.11 27.97
C LEU A 168 1.23 -6.71 28.57
N PRO A 169 1.06 -6.53 29.90
CA PRO A 169 1.36 -5.29 30.57
C PRO A 169 2.85 -4.96 30.40
N PHE A 170 3.16 -3.73 30.02
CA PHE A 170 4.53 -3.30 29.85
C PHE A 170 4.76 -1.91 30.46
N ALA A 171 6.02 -1.60 30.73
CA ALA A 171 6.49 -0.26 31.04
C ALA A 171 7.51 0.17 30.00
N LYS A 172 7.32 1.36 29.41
CA LYS A 172 8.35 1.97 28.57
C LYS A 172 9.21 2.87 29.45
N MET A 173 10.49 2.60 29.51
CA MET A 173 11.44 3.34 30.36
C MET A 173 12.59 3.87 29.50
N GLN A 174 13.08 5.05 29.88
CA GLN A 174 14.21 5.70 29.22
C GLN A 174 15.41 5.67 30.15
N GLY A 175 16.57 5.32 29.61
CA GLY A 175 17.86 5.37 30.31
C GLY A 175 18.98 5.78 29.37
N CYS A 176 19.75 6.81 29.73
CA CYS A 176 20.87 7.32 28.95
C CYS A 176 20.57 7.69 27.51
N GLY A 177 19.34 8.16 27.24
CA GLY A 177 18.88 8.51 25.89
C GLY A 177 18.28 7.36 25.09
N ASN A 178 18.23 6.15 25.62
CA ASN A 178 17.67 4.98 24.95
C ASN A 178 16.35 4.57 25.61
N ASP A 179 15.35 4.26 24.78
CA ASP A 179 14.05 3.74 25.23
C ASP A 179 14.04 2.21 25.22
N TYR A 180 13.57 1.63 26.31
CA TYR A 180 13.39 0.19 26.46
C TYR A 180 11.95 -0.15 26.86
N ILE A 181 11.48 -1.31 26.40
CA ILE A 181 10.16 -1.85 26.71
C ILE A 181 10.35 -3.01 27.70
N PHE A 182 9.82 -2.88 28.91
CA PHE A 182 9.92 -3.90 29.96
C PHE A 182 8.59 -4.58 30.17
N PHE A 183 8.58 -5.90 30.23
CA PHE A 183 7.44 -6.70 30.64
C PHE A 183 7.85 -7.89 31.47
N ASP A 184 6.94 -8.36 32.31
CA ASP A 184 7.16 -9.53 33.15
C ASP A 184 6.81 -10.81 32.39
N ASN A 185 7.80 -11.66 32.16
CA ASN A 185 7.65 -12.94 31.49
C ASN A 185 7.95 -14.15 32.42
N ARG A 186 7.88 -13.95 33.73
CA ARG A 186 8.13 -15.04 34.69
C ARG A 186 7.13 -16.18 34.59
N ASP A 187 5.94 -15.91 34.09
CA ASP A 187 4.90 -16.89 33.81
C ASP A 187 5.03 -17.56 32.43
N GLY A 188 6.06 -17.22 31.66
CA GLY A 188 6.36 -17.85 30.37
C GLY A 188 5.33 -17.57 29.24
N LYS A 189 4.49 -16.55 29.38
CA LYS A 189 3.48 -16.20 28.39
C LYS A 189 4.07 -15.82 27.04
N VAL A 190 5.28 -15.29 27.02
CA VAL A 190 6.00 -14.93 25.80
C VAL A 190 7.03 -16.01 25.50
N ALA A 191 6.70 -16.90 24.59
CA ALA A 191 7.56 -18.01 24.20
C ALA A 191 8.79 -17.57 23.36
N SER A 192 8.69 -16.47 22.62
CA SER A 192 9.74 -15.97 21.73
C SER A 192 9.97 -14.47 21.93
N PRO A 193 10.67 -14.03 23.01
CA PRO A 193 10.91 -12.61 23.25
C PRO A 193 11.65 -11.91 22.11
N GLY A 194 12.57 -12.59 21.43
CA GLY A 194 13.32 -12.02 20.30
C GLY A 194 12.42 -11.66 19.11
N SER A 195 11.46 -12.50 18.77
CA SER A 195 10.48 -12.19 17.69
C SER A 195 9.56 -11.05 18.10
N LEU A 196 9.16 -11.02 19.38
CA LEU A 196 8.35 -9.94 19.92
C LEU A 196 9.10 -8.62 19.92
N CYS A 197 10.42 -8.62 20.22
CA CYS A 197 11.28 -7.47 20.17
C CYS A 197 11.25 -6.78 18.82
N VAL A 198 11.40 -7.53 17.73
CA VAL A 198 11.36 -6.98 16.37
C VAL A 198 10.07 -6.21 16.10
N SER A 199 8.93 -6.77 16.54
CA SER A 199 7.61 -6.15 16.32
C SER A 199 7.36 -4.96 17.24
N LEU A 200 7.75 -5.06 18.52
CA LEU A 200 7.47 -4.01 19.50
C LEU A 200 8.42 -2.83 19.40
N CYS A 201 9.68 -3.05 19.02
CA CYS A 201 10.70 -2.01 18.92
C CYS A 201 10.60 -1.20 17.62
N ASP A 202 9.81 -1.62 16.64
CA ASP A 202 9.57 -0.85 15.43
C ASP A 202 8.99 0.53 15.76
N TRP A 203 9.62 1.60 15.23
CA TRP A 203 9.23 2.99 15.50
C TRP A 203 7.97 3.44 14.78
N HIS A 204 7.57 2.72 13.72
CA HIS A 204 6.41 3.09 12.90
C HIS A 204 5.19 2.22 13.20
N TYR A 205 5.40 0.93 13.45
CA TYR A 205 4.32 -0.05 13.61
C TYR A 205 4.26 -0.71 14.99
N GLY A 206 5.26 -0.46 15.84
CA GLY A 206 5.34 -0.95 17.20
C GLY A 206 5.16 0.14 18.26
N ILE A 207 5.68 -0.14 19.46
CA ILE A 207 5.74 0.82 20.58
C ILE A 207 6.93 1.78 20.37
N GLY A 208 7.92 1.34 19.62
CA GLY A 208 9.19 2.00 19.41
C GLY A 208 10.13 1.85 20.60
N GLY A 209 11.37 1.47 20.36
CA GLY A 209 12.37 1.33 21.41
C GLY A 209 13.65 0.66 20.89
N TYR A 210 14.70 0.72 21.69
CA TYR A 210 15.98 0.08 21.34
C TYR A 210 16.03 -1.40 21.74
N GLY A 211 15.08 -1.88 22.55
CA GLY A 211 15.01 -3.26 23.00
C GLY A 211 13.85 -3.52 23.96
N ILE A 212 13.69 -4.81 24.29
CA ILE A 212 12.75 -5.29 25.31
C ILE A 212 13.50 -6.02 26.40
#